data_dce255348ced8a164f86b3a478e489b4
#
_entry.id   dce255348ced8a164f86b3a478e489b4
#
_cell.length_a   1.000
_cell.length_b   1.000
_cell.length_c   1.000
_cell.angle_alpha   90.00
_cell.angle_beta   90.00
_cell.angle_gamma   90.00
#
_symmetry.space_group_name_H-M   'P 1'
#
loop_
_entity.id
_entity.type
_entity.pdbx_description
1 polymer ?
#
loop_
_entity_poly.entity_id
_entity_poly.type
_entity_poly.pdbx_seq_one_letter_code
_entity_poly.pdbx_strand_id
1 'polypeptide(L)'
;RELEGHLYAVRRERDQVVAKYDALIDNILRALGGLSLLGSRPVGEATALAVVDFPTTWVAYTRYQCYWKASKLFISRRAELLKAMDQAGLEPVEVNMAIFHSDYKKQFSEDPSDNEGDLEVCYRVKHPDPQSPLCRQIPAFRAVTCLYVGPYAEMLPAYLALEDYAQRLGLVLRGTSLEEYLVGATMTADPQNYVTRIYLPIQEG
;
A
#
# COMPACT_ATOMS: atom_id res chain seq x y z
N ARG A 1 -9.16 23.55 -30.08
CA ARG A 1 -8.90 24.67 -29.12
C ARG A 1 -9.60 24.43 -27.76
N GLU A 2 -10.90 24.09 -27.72
CA GLU A 2 -11.63 23.89 -26.45
C GLU A 2 -11.15 22.64 -25.70
N LEU A 3 -10.97 21.52 -26.38
CA LEU A 3 -10.42 20.28 -25.84
C LEU A 3 -8.96 20.43 -25.35
N GLU A 4 -8.15 21.19 -26.05
CA GLU A 4 -6.77 21.47 -25.64
C GLU A 4 -6.72 22.32 -24.38
N GLY A 5 -7.61 23.32 -24.25
CA GLY A 5 -7.76 24.13 -23.05
C GLY A 5 -8.23 23.31 -21.86
N HIS A 6 -9.15 22.38 -22.08
CA HIS A 6 -9.64 21.48 -21.02
C HIS A 6 -8.55 20.49 -20.57
N LEU A 7 -7.81 19.91 -21.51
CA LEU A 7 -6.67 19.04 -21.20
C LEU A 7 -5.58 19.76 -20.40
N TYR A 8 -5.30 21.02 -20.74
CA TYR A 8 -4.33 21.84 -20.02
C TYR A 8 -4.80 22.14 -18.57
N ALA A 9 -6.07 22.45 -18.39
CA ALA A 9 -6.65 22.69 -17.06
C ALA A 9 -6.58 21.43 -16.17
N VAL A 10 -6.96 20.28 -16.70
CA VAL A 10 -6.91 18.98 -15.99
C VAL A 10 -5.46 18.60 -15.62
N ARG A 11 -4.49 18.82 -16.52
CA ARG A 11 -3.07 18.59 -16.22
C ARG A 11 -2.58 19.50 -15.10
N ARG A 12 -2.92 20.78 -15.15
CA ARG A 12 -2.53 21.75 -14.12
C ARG A 12 -3.12 21.40 -12.74
N GLU A 13 -4.37 20.98 -12.71
CA GLU A 13 -5.04 20.54 -11.48
C GLU A 13 -4.38 19.28 -10.90
N ARG A 14 -4.08 18.30 -11.76
CA ARG A 14 -3.30 17.11 -11.36
C ARG A 14 -1.95 17.51 -10.74
N ASP A 15 -1.19 18.38 -11.40
CA ASP A 15 0.14 18.77 -10.96
C ASP A 15 0.09 19.53 -9.61
N GLN A 16 -0.95 20.33 -9.37
CA GLN A 16 -1.19 20.97 -8.08
C GLN A 16 -1.53 19.98 -6.97
N VAL A 17 -2.32 18.93 -7.28
CA VAL A 17 -2.65 17.87 -6.34
C VAL A 17 -1.40 17.06 -6.00
N VAL A 18 -0.61 16.68 -7.00
CA VAL A 18 0.67 15.97 -6.81
C VAL A 18 1.61 16.77 -5.92
N ALA A 19 1.79 18.07 -6.18
CA ALA A 19 2.65 18.93 -5.37
C ALA A 19 2.18 19.04 -3.89
N LYS A 20 0.86 19.03 -3.64
CA LYS A 20 0.33 19.01 -2.26
C LYS A 20 0.66 17.70 -1.55
N TYR A 21 0.55 16.56 -2.23
CA TYR A 21 0.88 15.26 -1.66
C TYR A 21 2.39 15.10 -1.44
N ASP A 22 3.23 15.58 -2.35
CA ASP A 22 4.68 15.61 -2.16
C ASP A 22 5.06 16.41 -0.90
N ALA A 23 4.46 17.58 -0.70
CA ALA A 23 4.69 18.40 0.50
C ALA A 23 4.19 17.72 1.78
N LEU A 24 3.06 17.00 1.72
CA LEU A 24 2.53 16.23 2.86
C LEU A 24 3.45 15.06 3.22
N ILE A 25 3.94 14.33 2.22
CA ILE A 25 4.90 13.24 2.40
C ILE A 25 6.19 13.73 3.00
N ASP A 26 6.71 14.85 2.51
CA ASP A 26 7.92 15.50 3.06
C ASP A 26 7.70 15.92 4.52
N ASN A 27 6.50 16.37 4.88
CA ASN A 27 6.15 16.68 6.26
C ASN A 27 6.04 15.44 7.15
N ILE A 28 5.44 14.36 6.64
CA ILE A 28 5.33 13.09 7.35
C ILE A 28 6.71 12.47 7.56
N LEU A 29 7.56 12.46 6.53
CA LEU A 29 8.94 11.96 6.62
C LEU A 29 9.78 12.78 7.61
N ARG A 30 9.59 14.10 7.67
CA ARG A 30 10.20 14.97 8.69
C ARG A 30 9.70 14.66 10.09
N ALA A 31 8.41 14.48 10.27
CA ALA A 31 7.80 14.15 11.57
C ALA A 31 8.22 12.78 12.11
N LEU A 32 8.55 11.82 11.21
CA LEU A 32 9.02 10.48 11.57
C LEU A 32 10.51 10.41 11.94
N GLY A 33 11.18 11.55 12.12
CA GLY A 33 12.52 11.61 12.74
C GLY A 33 13.69 11.64 11.75
N GLY A 34 13.43 12.00 10.49
CA GLY A 34 14.44 11.89 9.44
C GLY A 34 14.97 13.18 8.85
N LEU A 35 15.25 14.25 9.60
CA LEU A 35 15.87 15.47 9.08
C LEU A 35 17.23 15.25 8.37
N SER A 36 17.90 14.13 8.65
CA SER A 36 19.17 13.75 8.05
C SER A 36 19.04 13.03 6.70
N LEU A 37 17.86 12.61 6.30
CA LEU A 37 17.64 11.73 5.14
C LEU A 37 17.14 12.45 3.88
N LEU A 38 16.85 13.73 3.96
CA LEU A 38 16.28 14.50 2.83
C LEU A 38 17.30 14.88 1.73
N GLY A 39 18.59 14.63 1.94
CA GLY A 39 19.63 14.85 0.94
C GLY A 39 19.88 13.68 -0.02
N SER A 40 19.48 12.47 0.39
CA SER A 40 19.55 11.26 -0.43
C SER A 40 18.49 10.29 0.07
N ARG A 41 17.33 10.24 -0.60
CA ARG A 41 16.33 9.18 -0.36
C ARG A 41 17.01 7.86 -0.70
N PRO A 42 17.18 6.92 0.24
CA PRO A 42 17.69 5.60 -0.11
C PRO A 42 16.58 4.86 -0.86
N VAL A 43 16.64 4.93 -2.20
CA VAL A 43 15.76 4.13 -3.06
C VAL A 43 16.15 2.67 -2.85
N GLY A 44 15.16 1.80 -2.62
CA GLY A 44 15.39 0.38 -2.44
C GLY A 44 15.69 -0.07 -1.01
N GLU A 45 15.72 0.85 -0.02
CA GLU A 45 15.96 0.50 1.38
C GLU A 45 14.72 0.65 2.25
N ALA A 46 14.60 -0.21 3.28
CA ALA A 46 13.60 -0.08 4.32
C ALA A 46 14.02 0.99 5.32
N THR A 47 13.12 1.94 5.59
CA THR A 47 13.36 3.00 6.58
C THR A 47 12.27 3.01 7.64
N ALA A 48 12.53 3.64 8.80
CA ALA A 48 11.58 3.78 9.89
C ALA A 48 11.01 2.43 10.41
N LEU A 49 11.89 1.42 10.59
CA LEU A 49 11.49 0.15 11.17
C LEU A 49 10.95 0.36 12.59
N ALA A 50 9.76 -0.16 12.86
CA ALA A 50 9.10 -0.05 14.16
C ALA A 50 8.15 -1.22 14.42
N VAL A 51 7.79 -1.41 15.70
CA VAL A 51 6.63 -2.21 16.10
C VAL A 51 5.47 -1.25 16.34
N VAL A 52 4.33 -1.53 15.73
CA VAL A 52 3.15 -0.67 15.82
C VAL A 52 1.88 -1.48 16.05
N ASP A 53 0.87 -0.82 16.60
CA ASP A 53 -0.49 -1.34 16.68
C ASP A 53 -1.29 -0.78 15.49
N PHE A 54 -1.68 -1.66 14.56
CA PHE A 54 -2.59 -1.30 13.48
C PHE A 54 -4.01 -1.27 14.04
N PRO A 55 -4.76 -0.16 13.90
CA PRO A 55 -6.08 -0.03 14.49
C PRO A 55 -7.13 -0.83 13.71
N THR A 56 -8.22 -1.22 14.39
CA THR A 56 -9.42 -1.71 13.68
C THR A 56 -9.84 -0.69 12.63
N THR A 57 -9.95 -1.15 11.38
CA THR A 57 -10.15 -0.26 10.22
C THR A 57 -11.27 -0.79 9.33
N TRP A 58 -12.26 0.05 9.04
CA TRP A 58 -13.28 -0.25 8.04
C TRP A 58 -12.76 -0.02 6.63
N VAL A 59 -12.97 -1.02 5.77
CA VAL A 59 -12.57 -0.96 4.36
C VAL A 59 -13.67 -1.45 3.44
N ALA A 60 -13.70 -0.90 2.24
CA ALA A 60 -14.30 -1.57 1.09
C ALA A 60 -13.24 -2.45 0.44
N TYR A 61 -13.60 -3.65 -0.02
CA TYR A 61 -12.63 -4.64 -0.45
C TYR A 61 -13.10 -5.51 -1.61
N THR A 62 -12.12 -6.09 -2.30
CA THR A 62 -12.30 -7.25 -3.18
C THR A 62 -11.13 -8.22 -2.99
N ARG A 63 -11.45 -9.49 -2.76
CA ARG A 63 -10.46 -10.56 -2.55
C ARG A 63 -10.54 -11.56 -3.70
N TYR A 64 -9.38 -12.02 -4.18
CA TYR A 64 -9.30 -12.90 -5.34
C TYR A 64 -8.03 -13.73 -5.31
N GLN A 65 -8.10 -14.88 -5.99
CA GLN A 65 -6.93 -15.70 -6.29
C GLN A 65 -6.28 -15.18 -7.57
N CYS A 66 -4.98 -15.06 -7.58
CA CYS A 66 -4.23 -14.59 -8.74
C CYS A 66 -2.85 -15.22 -8.84
N TYR A 67 -2.29 -15.14 -10.03
CA TYR A 67 -0.85 -15.31 -10.20
C TYR A 67 -0.14 -14.02 -9.80
N TRP A 68 0.87 -14.10 -8.95
CA TRP A 68 1.59 -12.92 -8.41
C TRP A 68 2.10 -11.95 -9.48
N LYS A 69 2.49 -12.45 -10.65
CA LYS A 69 2.94 -11.61 -11.77
C LYS A 69 1.80 -10.94 -12.55
N ALA A 70 0.56 -11.07 -12.12
CA ALA A 70 -0.60 -10.49 -12.78
C ALA A 70 -0.90 -9.05 -12.32
N SER A 71 0.06 -8.14 -12.50
CA SER A 71 -0.11 -6.71 -12.16
C SER A 71 -1.34 -6.07 -12.85
N LYS A 72 -1.67 -6.53 -14.05
CA LYS A 72 -2.87 -6.08 -14.76
C LYS A 72 -4.15 -6.47 -14.04
N LEU A 73 -4.20 -7.65 -13.41
CA LEU A 73 -5.35 -8.10 -12.62
C LEU A 73 -5.54 -7.22 -11.38
N PHE A 74 -4.46 -6.86 -10.70
CA PHE A 74 -4.51 -5.93 -9.56
C PHE A 74 -5.13 -4.58 -9.97
N ILE A 75 -4.67 -4.01 -11.08
CA ILE A 75 -5.18 -2.73 -11.62
C ILE A 75 -6.67 -2.85 -11.97
N SER A 76 -7.07 -3.95 -12.63
CA SER A 76 -8.47 -4.20 -13.01
C SER A 76 -9.35 -4.34 -11.76
N ARG A 77 -8.96 -5.16 -10.78
CA ARG A 77 -9.71 -5.35 -9.53
C ARG A 77 -9.85 -4.08 -8.71
N ARG A 78 -8.80 -3.26 -8.70
CA ARG A 78 -8.86 -1.93 -8.08
C ARG A 78 -9.89 -1.02 -8.78
N ALA A 79 -9.89 -0.98 -10.10
CA ALA A 79 -10.84 -0.17 -10.87
C ALA A 79 -12.29 -0.66 -10.70
N GLU A 80 -12.50 -1.97 -10.69
CA GLU A 80 -13.81 -2.59 -10.42
C GLU A 80 -14.32 -2.24 -9.01
N LEU A 81 -13.43 -2.30 -8.00
CA LEU A 81 -13.78 -1.95 -6.63
C LEU A 81 -14.18 -0.47 -6.52
N LEU A 82 -13.41 0.45 -7.10
CA LEU A 82 -13.76 1.88 -7.10
C LEU A 82 -15.11 2.16 -7.76
N LYS A 83 -15.39 1.49 -8.87
CA LYS A 83 -16.71 1.60 -9.54
C LYS A 83 -17.84 1.05 -8.65
N ALA A 84 -17.63 -0.07 -7.98
CA ALA A 84 -18.63 -0.63 -7.06
C ALA A 84 -18.85 0.25 -5.83
N MET A 85 -17.79 0.86 -5.30
CA MET A 85 -17.86 1.84 -4.21
C MET A 85 -18.67 3.08 -4.61
N ASP A 86 -18.42 3.64 -5.79
CA ASP A 86 -19.17 4.78 -6.34
C ASP A 86 -20.67 4.46 -6.45
N GLN A 87 -20.99 3.28 -7.00
CA GLN A 87 -22.39 2.81 -7.13
C GLN A 87 -23.08 2.59 -5.77
N ALA A 88 -22.31 2.23 -4.74
CA ALA A 88 -22.79 2.02 -3.37
C ALA A 88 -22.75 3.29 -2.50
N GLY A 89 -22.29 4.43 -3.03
CA GLY A 89 -22.12 5.67 -2.29
C GLY A 89 -21.06 5.61 -1.20
N LEU A 90 -20.08 4.72 -1.35
CA LEU A 90 -18.95 4.56 -0.41
C LEU A 90 -17.79 5.48 -0.83
N GLU A 91 -17.41 6.38 0.04
CA GLU A 91 -16.33 7.34 -0.20
C GLU A 91 -14.97 6.75 0.24
N PRO A 92 -14.01 6.53 -0.70
CA PRO A 92 -12.68 6.07 -0.31
C PRO A 92 -11.91 7.17 0.43
N VAL A 93 -11.13 6.77 1.44
CA VAL A 93 -10.17 7.63 2.13
C VAL A 93 -8.79 7.35 1.57
N GLU A 94 -8.32 8.29 0.78
CA GLU A 94 -6.95 8.51 0.25
C GLU A 94 -6.21 7.34 -0.39
N VAL A 95 -5.67 6.38 0.35
CA VAL A 95 -4.75 5.39 -0.21
C VAL A 95 -5.38 4.01 -0.32
N ASN A 96 -5.08 3.32 -1.41
CA ASN A 96 -5.41 1.91 -1.51
C ASN A 96 -4.40 1.06 -0.73
N MET A 97 -4.88 -0.08 -0.28
CA MET A 97 -4.10 -1.10 0.42
C MET A 97 -4.20 -2.42 -0.33
N ALA A 98 -3.19 -3.25 -0.16
CA ALA A 98 -3.24 -4.67 -0.51
C ALA A 98 -3.01 -5.52 0.75
N ILE A 99 -3.76 -6.61 0.89
CA ILE A 99 -3.53 -7.61 1.91
C ILE A 99 -3.18 -8.93 1.22
N PHE A 100 -2.02 -9.45 1.56
CA PHE A 100 -1.53 -10.73 1.06
C PHE A 100 -1.87 -11.79 2.11
N HIS A 101 -2.91 -12.57 1.83
CA HIS A 101 -3.41 -13.62 2.73
C HIS A 101 -2.60 -14.91 2.64
N SER A 102 -1.88 -15.10 1.54
CA SER A 102 -0.87 -16.14 1.38
C SER A 102 0.52 -15.62 1.74
N ASP A 103 1.52 -16.51 1.74
CA ASP A 103 2.90 -16.12 2.00
C ASP A 103 3.37 -15.05 1.00
N TYR A 104 3.62 -13.84 1.50
CA TYR A 104 4.04 -12.70 0.69
C TYR A 104 5.37 -12.92 -0.05
N LYS A 105 6.22 -13.86 0.40
CA LYS A 105 7.48 -14.20 -0.29
C LYS A 105 7.25 -14.74 -1.68
N LYS A 106 6.12 -15.41 -1.89
CA LYS A 106 5.76 -15.97 -3.19
C LYS A 106 5.65 -14.92 -4.30
N GLN A 107 5.30 -13.67 -3.98
CA GLN A 107 5.26 -12.58 -4.96
C GLN A 107 6.62 -12.28 -5.59
N PHE A 108 7.72 -12.64 -4.91
CA PHE A 108 9.09 -12.43 -5.37
C PHE A 108 9.75 -13.71 -5.91
N SER A 109 9.06 -14.83 -5.85
CA SER A 109 9.57 -16.11 -6.34
C SER A 109 9.64 -16.13 -7.87
N GLU A 110 10.72 -16.68 -8.40
CA GLU A 110 10.85 -16.97 -9.82
C GLU A 110 10.30 -18.36 -10.19
N ASP A 111 9.98 -19.18 -9.19
CA ASP A 111 9.41 -20.52 -9.39
C ASP A 111 7.93 -20.38 -9.88
N PRO A 112 7.61 -20.95 -11.06
CA PRO A 112 6.23 -20.93 -11.56
C PRO A 112 5.21 -21.62 -10.63
N SER A 113 5.64 -22.55 -9.79
CA SER A 113 4.76 -23.23 -8.83
C SER A 113 4.36 -22.34 -7.64
N ASP A 114 5.12 -21.29 -7.37
CA ASP A 114 4.85 -20.29 -6.32
C ASP A 114 3.97 -19.12 -6.79
N ASN A 115 3.40 -19.22 -7.99
CA ASN A 115 2.70 -18.09 -8.60
C ASN A 115 1.25 -17.88 -8.12
N GLU A 116 0.70 -18.77 -7.29
CA GLU A 116 -0.66 -18.61 -6.78
C GLU A 116 -0.68 -17.79 -5.49
N GLY A 117 -1.41 -16.69 -5.52
CA GLY A 117 -1.59 -15.80 -4.40
C GLY A 117 -3.04 -15.52 -4.06
N ASP A 118 -3.31 -15.37 -2.78
CA ASP A 118 -4.58 -14.90 -2.24
C ASP A 118 -4.42 -13.44 -1.85
N LEU A 119 -4.98 -12.56 -2.68
CA LEU A 119 -4.77 -11.13 -2.60
C LEU A 119 -6.09 -10.39 -2.40
N GLU A 120 -6.06 -9.36 -1.58
CA GLU A 120 -7.17 -8.46 -1.36
C GLU A 120 -6.74 -7.03 -1.66
N VAL A 121 -7.51 -6.35 -2.51
CA VAL A 121 -7.41 -4.89 -2.70
C VAL A 121 -8.47 -4.23 -1.86
N CYS A 122 -8.11 -3.20 -1.10
CA CYS A 122 -9.06 -2.49 -0.28
C CYS A 122 -8.76 -0.99 -0.19
N TYR A 123 -9.81 -0.23 0.17
CA TYR A 123 -9.74 1.19 0.50
C TYR A 123 -10.38 1.43 1.85
N ARG A 124 -9.77 2.26 2.68
CA ARG A 124 -10.47 2.80 3.84
C ARG A 124 -11.71 3.56 3.38
N VAL A 125 -12.80 3.46 4.13
CA VAL A 125 -14.05 4.16 3.84
C VAL A 125 -14.34 5.20 4.90
N LYS A 126 -14.79 6.37 4.47
CA LYS A 126 -15.10 7.50 5.36
C LYS A 126 -16.35 7.22 6.20
N HIS A 127 -17.37 6.67 5.56
CA HIS A 127 -18.65 6.30 6.17
C HIS A 127 -18.93 4.84 5.81
N PRO A 128 -18.51 3.87 6.66
CA PRO A 128 -18.72 2.46 6.37
C PRO A 128 -20.20 2.09 6.48
N ASP A 129 -20.66 1.22 5.59
CA ASP A 129 -21.94 0.54 5.71
C ASP A 129 -21.72 -0.90 6.19
N PRO A 130 -21.99 -1.22 7.46
CA PRO A 130 -21.81 -2.57 8.00
C PRO A 130 -22.68 -3.64 7.35
N GLN A 131 -23.74 -3.26 6.63
CA GLN A 131 -24.63 -4.17 5.93
C GLN A 131 -24.21 -4.40 4.46
N SER A 132 -23.30 -3.57 3.95
CA SER A 132 -22.80 -3.71 2.60
C SER A 132 -21.85 -4.90 2.47
N PRO A 133 -22.05 -5.81 1.50
CA PRO A 133 -21.13 -6.91 1.23
C PRO A 133 -19.75 -6.42 0.74
N LEU A 134 -19.66 -5.15 0.34
CA LEU A 134 -18.41 -4.51 -0.05
C LEU A 134 -17.56 -4.08 1.15
N CYS A 135 -18.17 -3.98 2.36
CA CYS A 135 -17.49 -3.47 3.55
C CYS A 135 -17.14 -4.59 4.52
N ARG A 136 -15.97 -4.48 5.14
CA ARG A 136 -15.57 -5.29 6.28
C ARG A 136 -14.63 -4.52 7.21
N GLN A 137 -14.43 -5.05 8.40
CA GLN A 137 -13.35 -4.58 9.27
C GLN A 137 -12.08 -5.39 9.04
N ILE A 138 -10.95 -4.70 8.98
CA ILE A 138 -9.65 -5.27 9.30
C ILE A 138 -9.55 -5.18 10.84
N PRO A 139 -9.45 -6.31 11.57
CA PRO A 139 -9.26 -6.27 13.02
C PRO A 139 -7.96 -5.56 13.39
N ALA A 140 -7.89 -5.00 14.60
CA ALA A 140 -6.63 -4.50 15.12
C ALA A 140 -5.60 -5.63 15.24
N PHE A 141 -4.33 -5.31 14.98
CA PHE A 141 -3.22 -6.25 15.12
C PHE A 141 -1.92 -5.50 15.40
N ARG A 142 -0.96 -6.18 16.04
CA ARG A 142 0.41 -5.68 16.13
C ARG A 142 1.21 -6.15 14.93
N ALA A 143 2.12 -5.29 14.47
CA ALA A 143 2.97 -5.58 13.32
C ALA A 143 4.36 -4.94 13.46
N VAL A 144 5.35 -5.52 12.80
CA VAL A 144 6.53 -4.78 12.41
C VAL A 144 6.22 -4.04 11.11
N THR A 145 6.70 -2.81 10.99
CA THR A 145 6.45 -1.94 9.83
C THR A 145 7.69 -1.22 9.39
N CYS A 146 7.73 -0.84 8.12
CA CYS A 146 8.71 0.09 7.55
C CYS A 146 8.08 0.94 6.45
N LEU A 147 8.80 1.99 6.05
CA LEU A 147 8.57 2.70 4.80
C LEU A 147 9.59 2.23 3.76
N TYR A 148 9.11 1.95 2.58
CA TYR A 148 9.91 1.64 1.41
C TYR A 148 9.68 2.69 0.33
N VAL A 149 10.76 3.15 -0.32
CA VAL A 149 10.71 4.08 -1.46
C VAL A 149 11.30 3.38 -2.67
N GLY A 150 10.53 3.26 -3.75
CA GLY A 150 10.96 2.63 -5.00
C GLY A 150 9.90 1.77 -5.67
N PRO A 151 10.27 1.08 -6.77
CA PRO A 151 9.37 0.22 -7.54
C PRO A 151 8.85 -0.97 -6.73
N TYR A 152 7.60 -1.33 -6.91
CA TYR A 152 6.99 -2.49 -6.23
C TYR A 152 7.73 -3.81 -6.46
N ALA A 153 8.30 -4.01 -7.66
CA ALA A 153 9.05 -5.22 -8.00
C ALA A 153 10.36 -5.37 -7.21
N GLU A 154 10.84 -4.29 -6.59
CA GLU A 154 12.11 -4.24 -5.87
C GLU A 154 11.94 -4.22 -4.34
N MET A 155 10.74 -4.50 -3.81
CA MET A 155 10.44 -4.41 -2.37
C MET A 155 11.00 -5.56 -1.52
N LEU A 156 11.50 -6.65 -2.12
CA LEU A 156 12.01 -7.80 -1.37
C LEU A 156 13.04 -7.42 -0.26
N PRO A 157 14.02 -6.52 -0.48
CA PRO A 157 14.93 -6.11 0.58
C PRO A 157 14.24 -5.49 1.80
N ALA A 158 13.13 -4.76 1.59
CA ALA A 158 12.36 -4.18 2.69
C ALA A 158 11.64 -5.26 3.52
N TYR A 159 11.11 -6.29 2.88
CA TYR A 159 10.54 -7.45 3.55
C TYR A 159 11.59 -8.20 4.37
N LEU A 160 12.76 -8.47 3.79
CA LEU A 160 13.86 -9.13 4.50
C LEU A 160 14.37 -8.32 5.70
N ALA A 161 14.42 -6.98 5.58
CA ALA A 161 14.79 -6.11 6.69
C ALA A 161 13.75 -6.16 7.83
N LEU A 162 12.46 -6.27 7.52
CA LEU A 162 11.39 -6.45 8.52
C LEU A 162 11.48 -7.81 9.20
N GLU A 163 11.79 -8.88 8.48
CA GLU A 163 11.99 -10.22 9.05
C GLU A 163 13.18 -10.23 10.02
N ASP A 164 14.32 -9.68 9.60
CA ASP A 164 15.49 -9.56 10.45
C ASP A 164 15.20 -8.71 11.70
N TYR A 165 14.46 -7.60 11.53
CA TYR A 165 14.04 -6.77 12.65
C TYR A 165 13.14 -7.52 13.64
N ALA A 166 12.14 -8.27 13.13
CA ALA A 166 11.27 -9.11 13.96
C ALA A 166 12.07 -10.20 14.70
N GLN A 167 12.98 -10.88 13.99
CA GLN A 167 13.84 -11.91 14.58
C GLN A 167 14.70 -11.36 15.72
N ARG A 168 15.33 -10.21 15.52
CA ARG A 168 16.15 -9.54 16.59
C ARG A 168 15.33 -9.19 17.82
N LEU A 169 14.03 -8.93 17.67
CA LEU A 169 13.13 -8.66 18.79
C LEU A 169 12.47 -9.93 19.35
N GLY A 170 12.75 -11.12 18.83
CA GLY A 170 12.12 -12.37 19.25
C GLY A 170 10.65 -12.47 18.87
N LEU A 171 10.19 -11.73 17.86
CA LEU A 171 8.80 -11.71 17.41
C LEU A 171 8.57 -12.76 16.32
N VAL A 172 7.41 -13.43 16.38
CA VAL A 172 6.99 -14.42 15.40
C VAL A 172 6.00 -13.79 14.42
N LEU A 173 6.30 -13.84 13.12
CA LEU A 173 5.45 -13.31 12.07
C LEU A 173 4.32 -14.28 11.71
N ARG A 174 3.16 -13.75 11.26
CA ARG A 174 2.00 -14.57 10.83
C ARG A 174 2.13 -15.11 9.40
N GLY A 175 3.12 -14.64 8.62
CA GLY A 175 3.32 -15.03 7.21
C GLY A 175 2.42 -14.30 6.21
N THR A 176 1.58 -13.38 6.68
CA THR A 176 0.75 -12.49 5.85
C THR A 176 1.32 -11.08 5.86
N SER A 177 0.94 -10.23 4.90
CA SER A 177 1.34 -8.83 4.90
C SER A 177 0.20 -7.90 4.51
N LEU A 178 0.32 -6.63 4.94
CA LEU A 178 -0.50 -5.53 4.47
C LEU A 178 0.40 -4.43 3.94
N GLU A 179 0.09 -3.93 2.77
CA GLU A 179 0.77 -2.81 2.13
C GLU A 179 -0.18 -1.62 1.99
N GLU A 180 0.28 -0.43 2.38
CA GLU A 180 -0.39 0.85 2.10
C GLU A 180 0.42 1.59 1.03
N TYR A 181 -0.19 1.87 -0.11
CA TYR A 181 0.46 2.58 -1.21
C TYR A 181 0.30 4.08 -1.03
N LEU A 182 1.13 4.68 -0.17
CA LEU A 182 1.06 6.11 0.20
C LEU A 182 1.29 7.03 -1.00
N VAL A 183 2.21 6.66 -1.87
CA VAL A 183 2.40 7.25 -3.20
C VAL A 183 2.52 6.12 -4.20
N GLY A 184 1.65 6.09 -5.17
CA GLY A 184 1.62 5.00 -6.16
C GLY A 184 1.47 5.52 -7.59
N ALA A 185 1.30 4.58 -8.52
CA ALA A 185 1.20 4.84 -9.96
C ALA A 185 0.07 5.80 -10.39
N THR A 186 -0.89 6.08 -9.50
CA THR A 186 -1.93 7.10 -9.74
C THR A 186 -1.50 8.52 -9.41
N MET A 187 -0.43 8.67 -8.62
CA MET A 187 0.06 9.96 -8.13
C MET A 187 1.33 10.38 -8.85
N THR A 188 2.20 9.44 -9.23
CA THR A 188 3.44 9.70 -9.96
C THR A 188 3.65 8.67 -11.06
N ALA A 189 4.22 9.11 -12.18
CA ALA A 189 4.59 8.24 -13.29
C ALA A 189 5.95 7.57 -13.10
N ASP A 190 6.77 8.10 -12.18
CA ASP A 190 8.10 7.57 -11.89
C ASP A 190 8.04 6.57 -10.73
N PRO A 191 8.29 5.26 -10.98
CA PRO A 191 8.26 4.23 -9.95
C PRO A 191 9.29 4.44 -8.82
N GLN A 192 10.37 5.18 -9.07
CA GLN A 192 11.38 5.50 -8.06
C GLN A 192 10.83 6.41 -6.95
N ASN A 193 9.70 7.07 -7.21
CA ASN A 193 9.01 7.95 -6.26
C ASN A 193 7.82 7.26 -5.54
N TYR A 194 7.59 5.96 -5.77
CA TYR A 194 6.55 5.25 -5.03
C TYR A 194 6.96 5.15 -3.55
N VAL A 195 5.99 5.30 -2.68
CA VAL A 195 6.16 5.13 -1.23
C VAL A 195 5.15 4.12 -0.74
N THR A 196 5.65 3.02 -0.20
CA THR A 196 4.83 1.95 0.36
C THR A 196 5.15 1.77 1.82
N ARG A 197 4.13 1.71 2.66
CA ARG A 197 4.25 1.24 4.03
C ARG A 197 3.90 -0.24 4.08
N ILE A 198 4.82 -1.03 4.60
CA ILE A 198 4.67 -2.48 4.73
C ILE A 198 4.41 -2.82 6.19
N TYR A 199 3.45 -3.69 6.45
CA TYR A 199 3.15 -4.25 7.76
C TYR A 199 3.26 -5.77 7.69
N LEU A 200 4.06 -6.36 8.57
CA LEU A 200 4.08 -7.81 8.80
C LEU A 200 3.45 -8.09 10.17
N PRO A 201 2.22 -8.62 10.22
CA PRO A 201 1.55 -8.96 11.46
C PRO A 201 2.35 -9.96 12.30
N ILE A 202 2.44 -9.72 13.60
CA ILE A 202 3.07 -10.63 14.56
C ILE A 202 2.02 -11.50 15.24
N GLN A 203 2.42 -12.70 15.66
CA GLN A 203 1.58 -13.56 16.49
C GLN A 203 1.48 -12.94 17.89
N GLU A 204 0.27 -12.90 18.42
CA GLU A 204 0.07 -12.62 19.84
C GLU A 204 0.42 -13.87 20.63
N GLY A 205 1.26 -13.70 21.65
CA GLY A 205 1.67 -14.79 22.54
C GLY A 205 0.53 -15.23 23.47
#